data_83266cb5c51e088bd6696349accf3e63
#
_entry.id   83266cb5c51e088bd6696349accf3e63
#
_cell.length_a   1.000
_cell.length_b   1.000
_cell.length_c   1.000
_cell.angle_alpha   90.00
_cell.angle_beta   90.00
_cell.angle_gamma   90.00
#
_symmetry.space_group_name_H-M   'P 1'
#
loop_
_entity.id
_entity.type
_entity.pdbx_description
1 polymer ?
#
loop_
_entity_poly.entity_id
_entity_poly.type
_entity_poly.pdbx_seq_one_letter_code
_entity_poly.pdbx_strand_id
1 'polypeptide(L)'
;MRYAARVDANQAEIVKVLRDAGAYVWIIGLPVDLLVGYKNTTFLVEIKDGSKKRLTALQDEFFQKWVGGTLCRIDSPEAALRMIGVVSE
;
A
#
# COMPACT_ATOMS: atom_id res chain seq x y z
N MET A 1 -15.67 6.36 -15.10
CA MET A 1 -14.93 7.29 -15.25
C MET A 1 -13.84 7.19 -14.38
N ARG A 2 -12.94 7.69 -14.70
CA ARG A 2 -11.91 7.62 -13.98
C ARG A 2 -11.83 8.72 -13.21
N TYR A 3 -11.90 8.69 -12.11
CA TYR A 3 -11.70 9.76 -11.47
C TYR A 3 -10.34 9.97 -11.45
N ALA A 4 -10.03 11.01 -11.36
CA ALA A 4 -8.75 11.41 -11.43
C ALA A 4 -8.13 11.01 -10.31
N ALA A 5 -7.83 9.92 -10.34
CA ALA A 5 -7.24 9.44 -9.27
C ALA A 5 -6.05 10.18 -8.97
N ARG A 6 -5.91 10.67 -7.86
CA ARG A 6 -4.79 11.24 -7.49
C ARG A 6 -3.94 10.18 -7.01
N VAL A 7 -3.08 9.66 -7.75
CA VAL A 7 -2.11 8.66 -7.40
C VAL A 7 -0.94 9.37 -6.73
N ASP A 8 -0.53 8.94 -5.58
CA ASP A 8 0.60 9.54 -4.92
C ASP A 8 1.85 9.38 -5.77
N ALA A 9 2.68 10.39 -5.76
CA ALA A 9 3.81 10.41 -6.67
C ALA A 9 4.76 9.25 -6.47
N ASN A 10 4.81 8.69 -5.30
CA ASN A 10 5.74 7.59 -5.03
C ASN A 10 5.16 6.21 -5.29
N GLN A 11 3.94 6.12 -5.81
CA GLN A 11 3.34 4.80 -6.00
C GLN A 11 4.12 3.94 -6.98
N ALA A 12 4.54 4.51 -8.11
CA ALA A 12 5.24 3.72 -9.11
C ALA A 12 6.53 3.14 -8.56
N GLU A 13 7.24 3.91 -7.78
CA GLU A 13 8.48 3.46 -7.20
C GLU A 13 8.24 2.36 -6.16
N ILE A 14 7.20 2.51 -5.37
CA ILE A 14 6.84 1.49 -4.39
C ILE A 14 6.48 0.18 -5.09
N VAL A 15 5.66 0.26 -6.13
CA VAL A 15 5.28 -0.93 -6.87
C VAL A 15 6.51 -1.60 -7.47
N LYS A 16 7.42 -0.79 -7.99
CA LYS A 16 8.62 -1.34 -8.61
C LYS A 16 9.48 -2.10 -7.61
N VAL A 17 9.73 -1.53 -6.44
CA VAL A 17 10.60 -2.22 -5.49
C VAL A 17 9.94 -3.48 -4.95
N LEU A 18 8.61 -3.47 -4.80
CA LEU A 18 7.93 -4.67 -4.36
C LEU A 18 8.02 -5.78 -5.40
N ARG A 19 7.80 -5.42 -6.66
CA ARG A 19 7.90 -6.42 -7.73
C ARG A 19 9.32 -6.93 -7.89
N ASP A 20 10.29 -6.05 -7.77
CA ASP A 20 11.69 -6.46 -7.89
C ASP A 20 12.07 -7.41 -6.75
N ALA A 21 11.44 -7.29 -5.61
CA ALA A 21 11.70 -8.16 -4.48
C ALA A 21 10.95 -9.49 -4.56
N GLY A 22 10.12 -9.65 -5.57
CA GLY A 22 9.41 -10.92 -5.77
C GLY A 22 7.96 -10.91 -5.35
N ALA A 23 7.43 -9.78 -4.94
CA ALA A 23 6.03 -9.72 -4.56
C ALA A 23 5.13 -9.60 -5.79
N TYR A 24 3.92 -10.11 -5.69
CA TYR A 24 2.94 -9.91 -6.74
C TYR A 24 2.12 -8.70 -6.34
N VAL A 25 2.03 -7.70 -7.19
CA VAL A 25 1.36 -6.45 -6.85
C VAL A 25 0.27 -6.17 -7.85
N TRP A 26 -0.93 -5.94 -7.36
CA TRP A 26 -2.06 -5.56 -8.19
C TRP A 26 -2.51 -4.18 -7.72
N ILE A 27 -2.62 -3.24 -8.64
CA ILE A 27 -3.04 -1.89 -8.29
C ILE A 27 -4.56 -1.88 -8.33
N ILE A 28 -5.19 -1.74 -7.18
CA ILE A 28 -6.63 -1.84 -7.10
C ILE A 28 -7.34 -0.50 -6.95
N GLY A 29 -6.73 0.46 -6.30
CA GLY A 29 -7.29 1.80 -6.18
C GLY A 29 -8.34 1.96 -5.10
N LEU A 30 -9.11 0.94 -4.83
CA LEU A 30 -10.16 0.96 -3.80
C LEU A 30 -10.27 -0.43 -3.23
N PRO A 31 -10.47 -0.56 -1.95
CA PRO A 31 -10.58 0.48 -0.92
C PRO A 31 -9.25 1.09 -0.55
N VAL A 32 -8.17 0.49 -0.99
CA VAL A 32 -6.82 1.01 -0.79
C VAL A 32 -6.09 0.91 -2.12
N ASP A 33 -4.86 1.33 -2.17
CA ASP A 33 -4.14 1.42 -3.43
C ASP A 33 -3.69 0.10 -4.02
N LEU A 34 -3.18 -0.79 -3.19
CA LEU A 34 -2.54 -2.01 -3.70
C LEU A 34 -2.99 -3.26 -2.96
N LEU A 35 -3.01 -4.35 -3.70
CA LEU A 35 -3.13 -5.68 -3.15
C LEU A 35 -1.78 -6.36 -3.40
N VAL A 36 -1.13 -6.83 -2.37
CA VAL A 36 0.21 -7.37 -2.49
C VAL A 36 0.27 -8.76 -1.89
N GLY A 37 0.84 -9.70 -2.62
CA GLY A 37 1.07 -11.05 -2.12
C GLY A 37 2.56 -11.33 -2.06
N TYR A 38 3.04 -11.84 -0.95
CA TYR A 38 4.45 -12.17 -0.80
C TYR A 38 4.60 -13.28 0.23
N LYS A 39 5.20 -14.37 -0.19
CA LYS A 39 5.48 -15.52 0.70
C LYS A 39 4.24 -15.93 1.49
N ASN A 40 3.17 -16.15 0.78
CA ASN A 40 1.90 -16.61 1.36
C ASN A 40 1.21 -15.59 2.26
N THR A 41 1.65 -14.37 2.26
CA THR A 41 1.03 -13.32 3.05
C THR A 41 0.38 -12.33 2.11
N THR A 42 -0.81 -11.89 2.46
CA THR A 42 -1.55 -10.90 1.69
C THR A 42 -1.56 -9.58 2.44
N PHE A 43 -1.26 -8.51 1.73
CA PHE A 43 -1.27 -7.18 2.31
C PHE A 43 -2.21 -6.29 1.53
N LEU A 44 -3.01 -5.52 2.23
CA LEU A 44 -3.73 -4.41 1.61
C LEU A 44 -2.97 -3.16 1.99
N VAL A 45 -2.63 -2.35 0.99
CA VAL A 45 -1.67 -1.28 1.20
C VAL A 45 -2.22 0.05 0.72
N GLU A 46 -2.23 1.01 1.63
CA GLU A 46 -2.58 2.37 1.29
C GLU A 46 -1.30 3.18 1.24
N ILE A 47 -1.09 3.94 0.18
CA ILE A 47 0.12 4.73 0.00
C ILE A 47 -0.20 6.19 0.24
N LYS A 48 0.55 6.82 1.12
CA LYS A 48 0.42 8.25 1.35
C LYS A 48 1.78 8.90 1.18
N ASP A 49 1.78 10.04 0.53
CA ASP A 49 3.02 10.73 0.25
C ASP A 49 3.31 11.59 1.46
N GLY A 50 4.02 11.08 2.38
CA GLY A 50 4.36 11.80 3.58
C GLY A 50 3.47 11.40 4.74
N SER A 51 4.07 11.29 5.90
CA SER A 51 3.36 10.82 7.06
C SER A 51 2.30 11.77 7.53
N LYS A 52 2.33 13.03 7.09
CA LYS A 52 1.34 13.98 7.52
C LYS A 52 0.06 13.94 6.73
N LYS A 53 0.04 13.26 5.62
CA LYS A 53 -1.17 13.21 4.83
C LYS A 53 -2.22 12.39 5.56
N ARG A 54 -3.44 12.88 5.52
CA ARG A 54 -4.50 12.22 6.25
C ARG A 54 -5.27 11.30 5.35
N LEU A 55 -5.82 10.27 5.93
CA LEU A 55 -6.71 9.38 5.20
C LEU A 55 -8.01 10.13 4.94
N THR A 56 -8.69 9.79 3.85
CA THR A 56 -10.03 10.31 3.63
C THR A 56 -10.97 9.68 4.65
N ALA A 57 -12.16 10.21 4.76
CA ALA A 57 -13.13 9.68 5.71
C ALA A 57 -13.44 8.22 5.42
N LEU A 58 -13.59 7.86 4.14
CA LEU A 58 -13.89 6.48 3.80
C LEU A 58 -12.73 5.55 4.10
N GLN A 59 -11.51 6.01 3.83
CA GLN A 59 -10.34 5.21 4.13
C GLN A 59 -10.18 5.02 5.63
N ASP A 60 -10.44 6.10 6.38
CA ASP A 60 -10.32 6.01 7.81
C ASP A 60 -11.31 5.00 8.37
N GLU A 61 -12.54 5.03 7.87
CA GLU A 61 -13.53 4.05 8.28
C GLU A 61 -13.10 2.64 7.94
N PHE A 62 -12.56 2.46 6.75
CA PHE A 62 -12.10 1.14 6.32
C PHE A 62 -10.99 0.64 7.24
N PHE A 63 -10.03 1.51 7.57
CA PHE A 63 -8.94 1.10 8.45
C PHE A 63 -9.46 0.73 9.83
N GLN A 64 -10.48 1.42 10.31
CA GLN A 64 -11.01 1.13 11.63
C GLN A 64 -11.82 -0.16 11.68
N LYS A 65 -12.49 -0.49 10.59
CA LYS A 65 -13.41 -1.62 10.61
C LYS A 65 -12.86 -2.90 10.01
N TRP A 66 -11.72 -2.82 9.34
CA TRP A 66 -11.18 -4.01 8.68
C TRP A 66 -10.78 -5.04 9.71
N VAL A 67 -11.28 -6.25 9.53
CA VAL A 67 -10.99 -7.35 10.45
C VAL A 67 -10.33 -8.52 9.75
N GLY A 68 -9.82 -8.30 8.56
CA GLY A 68 -9.16 -9.38 7.81
C GLY A 68 -7.67 -9.39 8.03
N GLY A 69 -6.93 -9.69 6.99
CA GLY A 69 -5.47 -9.80 7.09
C GLY A 69 -4.76 -8.46 7.19
N THR A 70 -3.52 -8.46 6.79
CA THR A 70 -2.65 -7.30 7.03
C THR A 70 -3.09 -6.08 6.22
N LEU A 71 -3.25 -4.98 6.90
CA LEU A 71 -3.62 -3.72 6.30
C LEU A 71 -2.58 -2.70 6.73
N CYS A 72 -1.92 -2.07 5.75
CA CYS A 72 -0.81 -1.17 6.03
C CYS A 72 -0.96 0.16 5.35
N ARG A 73 -0.38 1.17 5.95
CA ARG A 73 -0.24 2.46 5.31
C ARG A 73 1.25 2.74 5.24
N ILE A 74 1.75 3.00 4.04
CA ILE A 74 3.17 3.23 3.85
C ILE A 74 3.38 4.51 3.03
N ASP A 75 4.56 5.05 3.11
CA ASP A 75 4.85 6.31 2.45
C ASP A 75 6.15 6.29 1.64
N SER A 76 6.83 5.18 1.58
CA SER A 76 8.11 5.15 0.88
C SER A 76 8.46 3.75 0.40
N PRO A 77 9.36 3.64 -0.56
CA PRO A 77 9.85 2.33 -0.98
C PRO A 77 10.50 1.56 0.16
N GLU A 78 11.20 2.28 1.05
CA GLU A 78 11.82 1.61 2.19
C GLU A 78 10.78 1.01 3.12
N ALA A 79 9.69 1.74 3.35
CA ALA A 79 8.62 1.22 4.19
C ALA A 79 7.98 0.00 3.53
N ALA A 80 7.87 0.00 2.21
CA ALA A 80 7.31 -1.13 1.49
C ALA A 80 8.16 -2.38 1.67
N LEU A 81 9.46 -2.24 1.56
CA LEU A 81 10.35 -3.39 1.73
C LEU A 81 10.34 -3.89 3.17
N ARG A 82 10.26 -2.98 4.14
CA ARG A 82 10.14 -3.42 5.53
C ARG A 82 8.83 -4.15 5.77
N MET A 83 7.77 -3.70 5.10
CA MET A 83 6.47 -4.33 5.27
C MET A 83 6.51 -5.80 4.89
N ILE A 84 7.18 -6.13 3.81
CA ILE A 84 7.26 -7.52 3.37
C ILE A 84 8.47 -8.26 3.98
N GLY A 85 9.25 -7.57 4.83
CA GLY A 85 10.32 -8.24 5.55
C GLY A 85 11.62 -8.40 4.79
N VAL A 86 11.76 -7.70 3.67
CA VAL A 86 12.98 -7.83 2.88
C VAL A 86 14.11 -7.00 3.49
N VAL A 87 13.77 -5.86 4.07
CA VAL A 87 14.76 -5.03 4.70
C VAL A 87 14.45 -5.00 6.16
N SER A 88 15.41 -5.37 6.96
CA SER A 88 15.17 -5.32 8.35
C SER A 88 15.89 -4.14 8.89
N GLU A 89 15.74 -3.47 9.60
CA GLU A 89 16.42 -2.43 10.13
C GLU A 89 15.84 -1.68 10.65
#